data_b357d2fbe40df4cd772097b5fae505a5
#
_entry.id   b357d2fbe40df4cd772097b5fae505a5
#
_cell.length_a   1.000
_cell.length_b   1.000
_cell.length_c   1.000
_cell.angle_alpha   90.00
_cell.angle_beta   90.00
_cell.angle_gamma   90.00
#
_symmetry.space_group_name_H-M   'P 1'
#
loop_
_entity.id
_entity.type
_entity.pdbx_description
1 polymer ?
#
loop_
_entity_poly.entity_id
_entity_poly.type
_entity_poly.pdbx_seq_one_letter_code
_entity_poly.pdbx_strand_id
1 'polypeptide(L)'
;MIVITCLDQKNGMMFNHRRQSQDSVLREHVAKLVANVPLWMNHYSASQFDTESIPNLNIDDAFLQEATRGEYCFVEDAPLAPFEKWIERIVIFRWDCTYPADRYFDLQLGSGQWHLVGTSKFAGHSHDLITMEVY
;
A
#
# COMPACT_ATOMS: atom_id res chain seq x y z
N MET A 1 8.65 5.70 8.43
CA MET A 1 7.40 5.69 7.63
C MET A 1 6.65 4.38 7.80
N ILE A 2 5.36 4.40 7.55
CA ILE A 2 4.50 3.21 7.53
C ILE A 2 4.07 3.01 6.08
N VAL A 3 4.40 1.86 5.50
CA VAL A 3 4.08 1.57 4.11
C VAL A 3 2.71 0.92 4.00
N ILE A 4 1.90 1.40 3.06
CA ILE A 4 0.64 0.78 2.65
C ILE A 4 0.81 0.33 1.21
N THR A 5 0.49 -0.91 0.91
CA THR A 5 0.56 -1.43 -0.46
C THR A 5 -0.53 -2.46 -0.71
N CYS A 6 -0.85 -2.67 -1.99
CA CYS A 6 -1.79 -3.70 -2.44
C CYS A 6 -1.02 -4.78 -3.17
N LEU A 7 -1.20 -6.03 -2.76
CA LEU A 7 -0.51 -7.18 -3.35
C LEU A 7 -1.51 -8.27 -3.71
N ASP A 8 -1.23 -9.01 -4.78
CA ASP A 8 -1.94 -10.25 -5.04
C ASP A 8 -1.41 -11.38 -4.15
N GLN A 9 -1.90 -12.60 -4.33
CA GLN A 9 -1.52 -13.75 -3.50
C GLN A 9 -0.06 -14.16 -3.66
N LYS A 10 0.61 -13.73 -4.72
CA LYS A 10 2.02 -14.03 -5.01
C LYS A 10 2.92 -12.80 -4.83
N ASN A 11 2.47 -11.79 -4.09
CA ASN A 11 3.19 -10.53 -3.87
C ASN A 11 3.40 -9.70 -5.13
N GLY A 12 2.55 -9.88 -6.15
CA GLY A 12 2.55 -9.04 -7.34
C GLY A 12 2.03 -7.65 -7.02
N MET A 13 2.63 -6.65 -7.61
CA MET A 13 2.28 -5.23 -7.43
C MET A 13 1.72 -4.62 -8.69
N MET A 14 2.40 -4.81 -9.81
CA MET A 14 2.13 -4.14 -11.08
C MET A 14 2.26 -5.11 -12.24
N PHE A 15 1.58 -4.80 -13.31
CA PHE A 15 1.78 -5.46 -14.61
C PHE A 15 1.74 -4.42 -15.73
N ASN A 16 2.74 -4.44 -16.59
CA ASN A 16 2.84 -3.56 -17.75
C ASN A 16 2.68 -2.07 -17.37
N HIS A 17 3.37 -1.65 -16.31
CA HIS A 17 3.36 -0.29 -15.76
C HIS A 17 1.98 0.17 -15.27
N ARG A 18 1.10 -0.78 -14.92
CA ARG A 18 -0.24 -0.48 -14.41
C ARG A 18 -0.50 -1.25 -13.11
N ARG A 19 -1.30 -0.64 -12.22
CA ARG A 19 -1.78 -1.36 -11.04
C ARG A 19 -2.59 -2.57 -11.46
N GLN A 20 -2.49 -3.63 -10.67
CA GLN A 20 -3.21 -4.88 -10.97
C GLN A 20 -4.72 -4.71 -10.81
N SER A 21 -5.15 -3.94 -9.82
CA SER A 21 -6.56 -3.70 -9.54
C SER A 21 -6.73 -2.46 -8.67
N GLN A 22 -7.99 -2.07 -8.45
CA GLN A 22 -8.36 -1.01 -7.52
C GLN A 22 -9.75 -1.29 -6.98
N ASP A 23 -10.10 -0.67 -5.85
CA ASP A 23 -11.37 -0.90 -5.19
C ASP A 23 -11.75 0.31 -4.36
N SER A 24 -12.98 0.80 -4.51
CA SER A 24 -13.43 2.00 -3.80
C SER A 24 -13.53 1.80 -2.29
N VAL A 25 -13.91 0.60 -1.84
CA VAL A 25 -13.99 0.28 -0.41
C VAL A 25 -12.58 0.22 0.18
N LEU A 26 -11.61 -0.33 -0.57
CA LEU A 26 -10.22 -0.32 -0.14
C LEU A 26 -9.71 1.11 0.03
N ARG A 27 -10.01 2.01 -0.91
CA ARG A 27 -9.61 3.42 -0.80
C ARG A 27 -10.21 4.08 0.44
N GLU A 28 -11.45 3.76 0.78
CA GLU A 28 -12.10 4.24 2.01
C GLU A 28 -11.38 3.71 3.26
N HIS A 29 -10.96 2.45 3.25
CA HIS A 29 -10.17 1.87 4.35
C HIS A 29 -8.83 2.58 4.52
N VAL A 30 -8.14 2.91 3.42
CA VAL A 30 -6.90 3.67 3.48
C VAL A 30 -7.13 5.05 4.10
N ALA A 31 -8.16 5.76 3.66
CA ALA A 31 -8.48 7.08 4.19
C ALA A 31 -8.77 7.04 5.69
N LYS A 32 -9.51 6.04 6.16
CA LYS A 32 -9.80 5.85 7.58
C LYS A 32 -8.56 5.49 8.39
N LEU A 33 -7.71 4.62 7.82
CA LEU A 33 -6.48 4.18 8.48
C LEU A 33 -5.55 5.35 8.76
N VAL A 34 -5.33 6.21 7.77
CA VAL A 34 -4.40 7.33 7.92
C VAL A 34 -5.01 8.49 8.70
N ALA A 35 -6.33 8.65 8.67
CA ALA A 35 -7.05 9.74 9.34
C ALA A 35 -6.42 11.09 9.02
N ASN A 36 -5.90 11.81 10.05
CA ASN A 36 -5.26 13.11 9.88
C ASN A 36 -3.73 13.05 9.79
N VAL A 37 -3.16 11.84 9.79
CA VAL A 37 -1.72 11.66 9.66
C VAL A 37 -1.31 11.88 8.20
N PRO A 38 -0.16 12.50 7.92
CA PRO A 38 0.27 12.68 6.54
C PRO A 38 0.36 11.36 5.76
N LEU A 39 -0.22 11.37 4.57
CA LEU A 39 -0.14 10.28 3.61
C LEU A 39 0.59 10.77 2.37
N TRP A 40 1.65 10.06 2.01
CA TRP A 40 2.50 10.36 0.88
C TRP A 40 2.25 9.37 -0.25
N MET A 41 2.22 9.85 -1.48
CA MET A 41 2.17 9.00 -2.67
C MET A 41 2.68 9.77 -3.88
N ASN A 42 3.00 9.05 -4.95
CA ASN A 42 3.38 9.68 -6.20
C ASN A 42 2.15 10.11 -7.00
N HIS A 43 2.37 10.80 -8.12
CA HIS A 43 1.29 11.29 -8.97
C HIS A 43 0.47 10.16 -9.58
N TYR A 44 1.11 9.05 -9.94
CA TYR A 44 0.40 7.89 -10.50
C TYR A 44 -0.62 7.35 -9.50
N SER A 45 -0.20 7.10 -8.26
CA SER A 45 -1.09 6.59 -7.22
C SER A 45 -2.19 7.58 -6.87
N ALA A 46 -1.89 8.87 -6.82
CA ALA A 46 -2.87 9.90 -6.51
C ALA A 46 -4.04 9.93 -7.51
N SER A 47 -3.81 9.51 -8.75
CA SER A 47 -4.84 9.51 -9.79
C SER A 47 -6.03 8.60 -9.49
N GLN A 48 -5.89 7.62 -8.61
CA GLN A 48 -7.01 6.73 -8.24
C GLN A 48 -7.80 7.22 -7.02
N PHE A 49 -7.25 8.17 -6.24
CA PHE A 49 -7.90 8.64 -5.01
C PHE A 49 -8.70 9.90 -5.25
N ASP A 50 -9.78 10.08 -4.48
CA ASP A 50 -10.40 11.37 -4.28
C ASP A 50 -9.52 12.15 -3.29
N THR A 51 -8.71 13.04 -3.83
CA THR A 51 -7.70 13.77 -3.05
C THR A 51 -8.33 14.68 -1.99
N GLU A 52 -9.57 15.11 -2.19
CA GLU A 52 -10.28 15.95 -1.23
C GLU A 52 -10.72 15.17 0.01
N SER A 53 -10.84 13.85 -0.09
CA SER A 53 -11.25 13.00 1.03
C SER A 53 -10.10 12.68 1.99
N ILE A 54 -8.86 13.06 1.65
CA ILE A 54 -7.67 12.78 2.47
C ILE A 54 -7.08 14.11 2.94
N PRO A 55 -7.25 14.47 4.24
CA PRO A 55 -6.89 15.80 4.73
C PRO A 55 -5.42 16.20 4.58
N ASN A 56 -4.51 15.26 4.83
CA ASN A 56 -3.07 15.52 4.81
C ASN A 56 -2.36 14.71 3.72
N LEU A 57 -2.89 14.79 2.51
CA LEU A 57 -2.29 14.12 1.36
C LEU A 57 -1.14 14.96 0.80
N ASN A 58 0.02 14.31 0.62
CA ASN A 58 1.21 14.88 0.01
C ASN A 58 1.54 14.09 -1.25
N ILE A 59 1.53 14.75 -2.39
CA ILE A 59 1.80 14.13 -3.70
C ILE A 59 3.17 14.57 -4.16
N ASP A 60 4.11 13.62 -4.26
CA ASP A 60 5.49 13.88 -4.63
C ASP A 60 6.10 12.59 -5.16
N ASP A 61 6.70 12.64 -6.34
CA ASP A 61 7.30 11.44 -6.91
C ASP A 61 8.54 10.96 -6.14
N ALA A 62 9.14 11.82 -5.32
CA ALA A 62 10.21 11.45 -4.38
C ALA A 62 9.68 11.13 -2.97
N PHE A 63 8.43 10.72 -2.84
CA PHE A 63 7.73 10.60 -1.56
C PHE A 63 8.39 9.68 -0.53
N LEU A 64 9.07 8.62 -0.98
CA LEU A 64 9.78 7.71 -0.06
C LEU A 64 11.00 8.37 0.59
N GLN A 65 11.54 9.43 0.00
CA GLN A 65 12.64 10.20 0.55
C GLN A 65 12.15 11.34 1.46
N GLU A 66 10.88 11.74 1.31
CA GLU A 66 10.31 12.88 2.01
C GLU A 66 9.56 12.48 3.29
N ALA A 67 8.92 11.33 3.30
CA ALA A 67 8.14 10.88 4.43
C ALA A 67 9.01 10.65 5.67
N THR A 68 8.50 11.03 6.84
CA THR A 68 9.21 10.92 8.10
C THR A 68 8.54 9.89 9.03
N ARG A 69 9.10 9.78 10.24
CA ARG A 69 8.62 8.80 11.23
C ARG A 69 7.13 8.98 11.52
N GLY A 70 6.41 7.87 11.51
CA GLY A 70 4.97 7.84 11.80
C GLY A 70 4.07 8.24 10.66
N GLU A 71 4.61 8.71 9.55
CA GLU A 71 3.85 9.08 8.37
C GLU A 71 3.63 7.89 7.45
N TYR A 72 2.56 7.94 6.67
CA TYR A 72 2.18 6.85 5.75
C TYR A 72 2.67 7.10 4.34
N CYS A 73 3.03 6.03 3.65
CA CYS A 73 3.34 6.04 2.23
C CYS A 73 2.50 4.97 1.52
N PHE A 74 1.70 5.38 0.55
CA PHE A 74 0.98 4.43 -0.31
C PHE A 74 1.86 4.12 -1.53
N VAL A 75 2.27 2.86 -1.66
CA VAL A 75 3.29 2.44 -2.63
C VAL A 75 2.71 1.42 -3.59
N GLU A 76 2.77 1.71 -4.89
CA GLU A 76 2.31 0.78 -5.93
C GLU A 76 3.42 0.27 -6.82
N ASP A 77 4.44 1.08 -7.10
CA ASP A 77 5.40 0.81 -8.17
C ASP A 77 6.87 1.02 -7.79
N ALA A 78 7.15 1.47 -6.58
CA ALA A 78 8.51 1.78 -6.18
C ALA A 78 9.17 0.62 -5.45
N PRO A 79 10.49 0.42 -5.62
CA PRO A 79 11.23 -0.53 -4.80
C PRO A 79 11.34 -0.02 -3.37
N LEU A 80 11.17 -0.91 -2.40
CA LEU A 80 11.21 -0.59 -0.98
C LEU A 80 12.52 -1.00 -0.30
N ALA A 81 13.25 -1.96 -0.86
CA ALA A 81 14.50 -2.43 -0.27
C ALA A 81 15.48 -1.31 0.09
N PRO A 82 15.67 -0.26 -0.75
CA PRO A 82 16.56 0.84 -0.39
C PRO A 82 16.12 1.64 0.83
N PHE A 83 14.84 1.57 1.20
CA PHE A 83 14.25 2.34 2.29
C PHE A 83 13.93 1.49 3.52
N GLU A 84 14.23 0.20 3.49
CA GLU A 84 13.76 -0.76 4.50
C GLU A 84 14.07 -0.33 5.93
N LYS A 85 15.24 0.24 6.18
CA LYS A 85 15.67 0.65 7.53
C LYS A 85 14.82 1.78 8.12
N TRP A 86 14.09 2.51 7.29
CA TRP A 86 13.20 3.59 7.75
C TRP A 86 11.73 3.17 7.83
N ILE A 87 11.41 1.94 7.44
CA ILE A 87 10.04 1.43 7.47
C ILE A 87 9.75 0.86 8.85
N GLU A 88 8.75 1.43 9.52
CA GLU A 88 8.36 1.05 10.89
C GLU A 88 7.31 -0.05 10.89
N ARG A 89 6.46 -0.07 9.87
CA ARG A 89 5.33 -0.98 9.75
C ARG A 89 4.94 -1.11 8.28
N ILE A 90 4.38 -2.27 7.93
CA ILE A 90 3.86 -2.51 6.58
C ILE A 90 2.40 -2.94 6.71
N VAL A 91 1.52 -2.25 5.99
CA VAL A 91 0.11 -2.61 5.87
C VAL A 91 -0.14 -3.08 4.44
N ILE A 92 -0.54 -4.33 4.30
CA ILE A 92 -0.77 -4.94 2.99
C ILE A 92 -2.25 -5.23 2.85
N PHE A 93 -2.84 -4.73 1.75
CA PHE A 93 -4.17 -5.13 1.32
C PHE A 93 -4.00 -6.18 0.24
N ARG A 94 -4.45 -7.40 0.51
CA ARG A 94 -4.33 -8.49 -0.45
C ARG A 94 -5.59 -8.65 -1.26
N TRP A 95 -5.44 -8.63 -2.57
CA TRP A 95 -6.48 -9.13 -3.47
C TRP A 95 -6.59 -10.64 -3.25
N ASP A 96 -7.81 -11.15 -3.14
CA ASP A 96 -8.03 -12.59 -2.89
C ASP A 96 -7.90 -13.39 -4.20
N CYS A 97 -6.84 -13.13 -4.95
CA CYS A 97 -6.54 -13.77 -6.24
C CYS A 97 -5.11 -13.47 -6.66
N THR A 98 -4.71 -14.07 -7.78
CA THR A 98 -3.43 -13.79 -8.44
C THR A 98 -3.71 -13.15 -9.79
N TYR A 99 -3.02 -12.04 -10.06
CA TYR A 99 -3.08 -11.34 -11.34
C TYR A 99 -1.76 -11.52 -12.09
N PRO A 100 -1.72 -11.28 -13.41
CA PRO A 100 -0.44 -11.15 -14.10
C PRO A 100 0.40 -10.05 -13.42
N ALA A 101 1.70 -10.31 -13.25
CA ALA A 101 2.61 -9.37 -12.61
C ALA A 101 3.99 -9.45 -13.25
N ASP A 102 4.64 -8.29 -13.36
CA ASP A 102 6.03 -8.17 -13.75
C ASP A 102 6.84 -7.31 -12.76
N ARG A 103 6.18 -6.80 -11.72
CA ARG A 103 6.82 -6.15 -10.58
C ARG A 103 6.26 -6.74 -9.30
N TYR A 104 7.16 -7.09 -8.40
CA TYR A 104 6.83 -7.77 -7.15
C TYR A 104 7.34 -6.98 -5.95
N PHE A 105 6.67 -7.19 -4.81
CA PHE A 105 7.08 -6.65 -3.53
C PHE A 105 8.49 -7.17 -3.20
N ASP A 106 9.41 -6.28 -2.84
CA ASP A 106 10.83 -6.60 -2.73
C ASP A 106 11.33 -6.74 -1.28
N LEU A 107 10.45 -6.72 -0.29
CA LEU A 107 10.80 -7.05 1.08
C LEU A 107 10.36 -8.47 1.41
N GLN A 108 11.14 -9.13 2.28
CA GLN A 108 10.84 -10.50 2.67
C GLN A 108 9.92 -10.51 3.88
N LEU A 109 8.71 -11.06 3.70
CA LEU A 109 7.69 -11.16 4.74
C LEU A 109 7.70 -12.54 5.38
N GLY A 110 7.30 -12.61 6.65
CA GLY A 110 7.16 -13.87 7.37
C GLY A 110 8.46 -14.46 7.88
N SER A 111 9.58 -13.78 7.64
CA SER A 111 10.90 -14.18 8.17
C SER A 111 11.75 -12.93 8.40
N GLY A 112 12.85 -13.08 9.10
CA GLY A 112 13.71 -11.94 9.41
C GLY A 112 13.00 -10.94 10.30
N GLN A 113 12.95 -9.67 9.88
CA GLN A 113 12.42 -8.58 10.71
C GLN A 113 10.93 -8.30 10.50
N TRP A 114 10.30 -8.92 9.52
CA TRP A 114 8.88 -8.66 9.22
C TRP A 114 8.01 -9.86 9.60
N HIS A 115 7.26 -9.72 10.69
CA HIS A 115 6.34 -10.74 11.18
C HIS A 115 4.91 -10.24 11.14
N LEU A 116 3.98 -11.12 10.77
CA LEU A 116 2.56 -10.79 10.78
C LEU A 116 2.11 -10.53 12.22
N VAL A 117 1.58 -9.33 12.49
CA VAL A 117 1.08 -8.94 13.81
C VAL A 117 -0.44 -8.81 13.85
N GLY A 118 -1.10 -8.78 12.70
CA GLY A 118 -2.55 -8.68 12.65
C GLY A 118 -3.09 -8.94 11.26
N THR A 119 -4.33 -9.41 11.20
CA THR A 119 -5.03 -9.63 9.93
C THR A 119 -6.51 -9.37 10.13
N SER A 120 -7.15 -8.83 9.11
CA SER A 120 -8.59 -8.65 9.07
C SER A 120 -9.09 -8.76 7.63
N LYS A 121 -10.38 -9.03 7.45
CA LYS A 121 -10.97 -9.21 6.13
C LYS A 121 -12.20 -8.35 6.00
N PHE A 122 -12.45 -7.87 4.79
CA PHE A 122 -13.65 -7.09 4.49
C PHE A 122 -14.08 -7.33 3.03
N ALA A 123 -15.35 -7.10 2.77
CA ALA A 123 -15.88 -7.14 1.41
C ALA A 123 -15.52 -5.84 0.70
N GLY A 124 -14.97 -5.95 -0.51
CA GLY A 124 -14.72 -4.80 -1.38
C GLY A 124 -15.95 -4.41 -2.18
N HIS A 125 -15.81 -3.40 -3.02
CA HIS A 125 -16.85 -3.02 -3.97
C HIS A 125 -16.83 -3.94 -5.20
N SER A 126 -15.68 -4.07 -5.85
CA SER A 126 -15.47 -4.90 -7.03
C SER A 126 -14.72 -6.20 -6.72
N HIS A 127 -14.45 -6.48 -5.47
CA HIS A 127 -13.81 -7.70 -4.98
C HIS A 127 -14.65 -8.26 -3.85
N ASP A 128 -14.90 -9.57 -3.88
CA ASP A 128 -15.70 -10.23 -2.84
C ASP A 128 -15.01 -10.16 -1.48
N LEU A 129 -13.70 -10.28 -1.48
CA LEU A 129 -12.90 -10.31 -0.25
C LEU A 129 -11.57 -9.60 -0.45
N ILE A 130 -11.21 -8.75 0.52
CA ILE A 130 -9.89 -8.13 0.62
C ILE A 130 -9.37 -8.42 2.02
N THR A 131 -8.12 -8.87 2.13
CA THR A 131 -7.48 -9.16 3.41
C THR A 131 -6.45 -8.08 3.72
N MET A 132 -6.58 -7.46 4.89
CA MET A 132 -5.56 -6.53 5.39
C MET A 132 -4.61 -7.30 6.30
N GLU A 133 -3.32 -7.20 6.04
CA GLU A 133 -2.25 -7.77 6.85
C GLU A 133 -1.37 -6.66 7.39
N VAL A 134 -0.95 -6.76 8.64
CA VAL A 134 -0.07 -5.79 9.27
C VAL A 134 1.20 -6.50 9.74
N TYR A 135 2.32 -5.96 9.35
CA TYR A 135 3.65 -6.43 9.72
C TYR A 135 4.43 -5.37 10.49
#